data_91161f8fcc8de6a4a7df0ae76a9435f5
#
_entry.id   91161f8fcc8de6a4a7df0ae76a9435f5
#
_cell.length_a   1.000
_cell.length_b   1.000
_cell.length_c   1.000
_cell.angle_alpha   90.00
_cell.angle_beta   90.00
_cell.angle_gamma   90.00
#
_symmetry.space_group_name_H-M   'P 1'
#
loop_
_entity.id
_entity.type
_entity.pdbx_description
1 polymer ?
#
loop_
_entity_poly.entity_id
_entity_poly.type
_entity_poly.pdbx_seq_one_letter_code
_entity_poly.pdbx_strand_id
1 'polypeptide(L)'
;MKILFVCHANVGRSQVAQVYFDKLSRHISDSAGIAVDELVAKWNLRGRKLKDAPGRAAAYIRECIRREFGMDIAEKERQQLTPAMVDAADLIVVIAEKERWPAYLQEGGKVVFWDIPDGAGQDDAFVYDVFTQVRRRVEQLVAEIG
;
A
#
# COMPACT_ATOMS: atom_id res chain seq x y z
N MET A 1 -0.64 -7.35 -17.42
CA MET A 1 -1.26 -7.72 -16.16
C MET A 1 -1.42 -6.49 -15.30
N LYS A 2 -2.54 -6.34 -14.65
CA LYS A 2 -2.81 -5.23 -13.72
C LYS A 2 -2.76 -5.73 -12.28
N ILE A 3 -1.87 -5.16 -11.48
CA ILE A 3 -1.65 -5.54 -10.08
C ILE A 3 -2.26 -4.47 -9.17
N LEU A 4 -3.01 -4.86 -8.16
CA LEU A 4 -3.54 -3.96 -7.14
C LEU A 4 -2.93 -4.31 -5.79
N PHE A 5 -2.26 -3.35 -5.18
CA PHE A 5 -1.72 -3.48 -3.82
C PHE A 5 -2.69 -2.83 -2.83
N VAL A 6 -3.09 -3.56 -1.80
CA VAL A 6 -4.09 -3.12 -0.83
C VAL A 6 -3.52 -3.20 0.58
N CYS A 7 -3.66 -2.12 1.35
CA CYS A 7 -3.42 -2.14 2.79
C CYS A 7 -4.59 -1.47 3.52
N HIS A 8 -4.42 -1.12 4.78
CA HIS A 8 -5.50 -0.53 5.56
C HIS A 8 -5.77 0.93 5.18
N ALA A 9 -4.75 1.77 5.26
CA ALA A 9 -4.88 3.23 5.10
C ALA A 9 -4.41 3.78 3.76
N ASN A 10 -3.76 2.98 2.92
CA ASN A 10 -3.11 3.40 1.68
C ASN A 10 -2.08 4.54 1.91
N VAL A 11 -1.39 4.48 3.04
CA VAL A 11 -0.37 5.45 3.42
C VAL A 11 1.03 4.85 3.38
N GLY A 12 1.18 3.61 3.83
CA GLY A 12 2.48 2.96 4.00
C GLY A 12 2.70 1.77 3.08
N ARG A 13 2.29 0.59 3.52
CA ARG A 13 2.64 -0.69 2.88
C ARG A 13 2.27 -0.75 1.39
N SER A 14 1.06 -0.38 1.02
CA SER A 14 0.63 -0.41 -0.37
C SER A 14 1.31 0.67 -1.23
N GLN A 15 1.67 1.80 -0.64
CA GLN A 15 2.40 2.85 -1.35
C GLN A 15 3.83 2.42 -1.67
N VAL A 16 4.52 1.82 -0.70
CA VAL A 16 5.87 1.26 -0.92
C VAL A 16 5.82 0.21 -2.01
N ALA A 17 4.85 -0.70 -1.93
CA ALA A 17 4.71 -1.78 -2.91
C ALA A 17 4.50 -1.23 -4.32
N GLN A 18 3.57 -0.30 -4.49
CA GLN A 18 3.26 0.26 -5.80
C GLN A 18 4.45 1.00 -6.40
N VAL A 19 5.07 1.89 -5.64
CA VAL A 19 6.19 2.70 -6.16
C VAL A 19 7.36 1.80 -6.58
N TYR A 20 7.70 0.83 -5.76
CA TYR A 20 8.81 -0.06 -6.06
C TYR A 20 8.50 -1.01 -7.22
N PHE A 21 7.29 -1.55 -7.26
CA PHE A 21 6.84 -2.39 -8.35
C PHE A 21 6.92 -1.65 -9.70
N ASP A 22 6.46 -0.40 -9.73
CA ASP A 22 6.50 0.42 -10.94
C ASP A 22 7.93 0.69 -11.42
N LYS A 23 8.91 0.72 -10.50
CA LYS A 23 10.31 0.85 -10.87
C LYS A 23 10.88 -0.41 -11.53
N LEU A 24 10.42 -1.58 -11.12
CA LEU A 24 11.02 -2.86 -11.50
C LEU A 24 10.27 -3.57 -12.62
N SER A 25 9.00 -3.25 -12.84
CA SER A 25 8.13 -4.01 -13.75
C SER A 25 7.51 -3.12 -14.80
N ARG A 26 7.17 -3.72 -15.94
CA ARG A 26 6.42 -3.07 -17.01
C ARG A 26 4.91 -3.26 -16.87
N HIS A 27 4.48 -4.11 -15.95
CA HIS A 27 3.06 -4.30 -15.67
C HIS A 27 2.48 -3.04 -15.02
N ILE A 28 1.18 -2.85 -15.19
CA ILE A 28 0.46 -1.72 -14.60
C ILE A 28 0.14 -2.04 -13.14
N SER A 29 0.40 -1.11 -12.24
CA SER A 29 0.01 -1.27 -10.85
C SER A 29 -0.81 -0.10 -10.33
N ASP A 30 -1.54 -0.36 -9.26
CA ASP A 30 -2.31 0.63 -8.53
C ASP A 30 -2.31 0.23 -7.06
N SER A 31 -2.78 1.13 -6.19
CA SER A 31 -2.88 0.84 -4.76
C SER A 31 -4.15 1.44 -4.17
N ALA A 32 -4.64 0.82 -3.11
CA ALA A 32 -5.85 1.27 -2.41
C ALA A 32 -5.77 0.88 -0.93
N GLY A 33 -6.64 1.49 -0.12
CA GLY A 33 -6.79 1.15 1.28
C GLY A 33 -8.22 0.77 1.61
N ILE A 34 -8.36 -0.16 2.53
CA ILE A 34 -9.67 -0.66 2.96
C ILE A 34 -10.47 0.42 3.67
N ALA A 35 -9.81 1.30 4.43
CA ALA A 35 -10.44 2.26 5.32
C ALA A 35 -10.07 3.73 5.02
N VAL A 36 -9.75 4.08 3.78
CA VAL A 36 -9.32 5.45 3.44
C VAL A 36 -10.43 6.46 3.74
N ASP A 37 -11.65 6.21 3.27
CA ASP A 37 -12.78 7.13 3.49
C ASP A 37 -13.07 7.32 4.98
N GLU A 38 -13.07 6.24 5.74
CA GLU A 38 -13.28 6.24 7.18
C GLU A 38 -12.20 7.05 7.91
N LEU A 39 -10.95 6.84 7.56
CA LEU A 39 -9.81 7.52 8.21
C LEU A 39 -9.75 9.00 7.83
N VAL A 40 -10.05 9.36 6.59
CA VAL A 40 -10.12 10.76 6.16
C VAL A 40 -11.18 11.49 6.97
N ALA A 41 -12.35 10.88 7.16
CA ALA A 41 -13.41 11.45 7.97
C ALA A 41 -13.02 11.54 9.46
N LYS A 42 -12.44 10.50 10.02
CA LYS A 42 -11.98 10.43 11.41
C LYS A 42 -10.94 11.51 11.74
N TRP A 43 -10.01 11.75 10.81
CA TRP A 43 -8.96 12.75 10.99
C TRP A 43 -9.39 14.15 10.57
N ASN A 44 -10.61 14.31 10.11
CA ASN A 44 -11.17 15.59 9.65
C ASN A 44 -10.27 16.25 8.58
N LEU A 45 -9.81 15.48 7.63
CA LEU A 45 -8.94 15.96 6.56
C LEU A 45 -9.76 16.51 5.40
N ARG A 46 -9.27 17.59 4.77
CA ARG A 46 -9.92 18.21 3.61
C ARG A 46 -9.65 17.47 2.31
N GLY A 47 -8.63 16.61 2.28
CA GLY A 47 -8.23 15.89 1.08
C GLY A 47 -7.57 14.57 1.41
N ARG A 48 -7.09 13.91 0.35
CA ARG A 48 -6.55 12.55 0.43
C ARG A 48 -5.06 12.49 0.10
N LYS A 49 -4.39 13.63 0.04
CA LYS A 49 -2.97 13.65 -0.29
C LYS A 49 -2.15 13.02 0.84
N LEU A 50 -1.10 12.30 0.47
CA LEU A 50 -0.24 11.62 1.44
C LEU A 50 0.42 12.58 2.42
N LYS A 51 0.75 13.79 2.00
CA LYS A 51 1.33 14.80 2.88
C LYS A 51 0.43 15.17 4.06
N ASP A 52 -0.89 14.97 3.92
CA ASP A 52 -1.88 15.31 4.94
C ASP A 52 -2.16 14.16 5.90
N ALA A 53 -1.61 12.97 5.64
CA ALA A 53 -1.76 11.82 6.55
C ALA A 53 -0.99 12.09 7.85
N PRO A 54 -1.67 11.98 9.01
CA PRO A 54 -1.05 12.28 10.29
C PRO A 54 -0.07 11.19 10.73
N GLY A 55 0.81 11.58 11.65
CA GLY A 55 1.70 10.65 12.32
C GLY A 55 3.10 10.58 11.71
N ARG A 56 4.05 10.21 12.59
CA ARG A 56 5.46 10.13 12.21
C ARG A 56 5.73 8.98 11.25
N ALA A 57 5.04 7.85 11.42
CA ALA A 57 5.25 6.68 10.56
C ALA A 57 4.93 7.01 9.09
N ALA A 58 3.84 7.75 8.83
CA ALA A 58 3.48 8.19 7.48
C ALA A 58 4.56 9.08 6.88
N ALA A 59 5.05 10.06 7.63
CA ALA A 59 6.10 10.96 7.18
C ALA A 59 7.40 10.21 6.92
N TYR A 60 7.75 9.27 7.79
CA TYR A 60 8.98 8.49 7.66
C TYR A 60 8.94 7.55 6.45
N ILE A 61 7.81 6.94 6.15
CA ILE A 61 7.66 6.10 4.95
C ILE A 61 7.88 6.93 3.68
N ARG A 62 7.30 8.14 3.61
CA ARG A 62 7.52 9.04 2.46
C ARG A 62 9.00 9.39 2.32
N GLU A 63 9.69 9.61 3.43
CA GLU A 63 11.13 9.89 3.42
C GLU A 63 11.94 8.67 2.94
N CYS A 64 11.60 7.47 3.35
CA CYS A 64 12.25 6.25 2.89
C CYS A 64 12.06 6.07 1.37
N ILE A 65 10.85 6.28 0.87
CA ILE A 65 10.54 6.20 -0.56
C ILE A 65 11.35 7.23 -1.34
N ARG A 66 11.40 8.47 -0.86
CA ARG A 66 12.18 9.54 -1.49
C ARG A 66 13.66 9.19 -1.53
N ARG A 67 14.21 8.75 -0.39
CA ARG A 67 15.64 8.50 -0.23
C ARG A 67 16.12 7.27 -1.00
N GLU A 68 15.33 6.18 -0.99
CA GLU A 68 15.76 4.91 -1.56
C GLU A 68 15.20 4.66 -2.97
N PHE A 69 14.05 5.22 -3.32
CA PHE A 69 13.46 5.06 -4.64
C PHE A 69 13.50 6.32 -5.50
N GLY A 70 13.90 7.45 -4.92
CA GLY A 70 14.03 8.71 -5.66
C GLY A 70 12.69 9.33 -6.05
N MET A 71 11.59 8.99 -5.37
CA MET A 71 10.26 9.47 -5.71
C MET A 71 9.63 10.23 -4.54
N ASP A 72 9.14 11.45 -4.81
CA ASP A 72 8.33 12.22 -3.85
C ASP A 72 6.85 11.95 -4.10
N ILE A 73 6.19 11.32 -3.12
CA ILE A 73 4.77 10.94 -3.23
C ILE A 73 3.86 11.84 -2.36
N ALA A 74 4.37 12.96 -1.86
CA ALA A 74 3.61 13.83 -0.94
C ALA A 74 2.28 14.31 -1.54
N GLU A 75 2.25 14.61 -2.83
CA GLU A 75 1.06 15.11 -3.53
C GLU A 75 0.17 13.99 -4.07
N LYS A 76 0.58 12.72 -3.96
CA LYS A 76 -0.21 11.57 -4.41
C LYS A 76 -1.44 11.41 -3.53
N GLU A 77 -2.57 11.10 -4.14
CA GLU A 77 -3.82 10.87 -3.42
C GLU A 77 -3.97 9.40 -3.03
N ARG A 78 -4.50 9.17 -1.84
CA ARG A 78 -4.87 7.83 -1.36
C ARG A 78 -6.21 7.44 -1.98
N GLN A 79 -6.38 6.17 -2.27
CA GLN A 79 -7.59 5.65 -2.89
C GLN A 79 -8.30 4.68 -1.95
N GLN A 80 -9.62 4.84 -1.83
CA GLN A 80 -10.46 3.86 -1.14
C GLN A 80 -10.65 2.64 -2.03
N LEU A 81 -10.46 1.44 -1.46
CA LEU A 81 -10.74 0.19 -2.15
C LEU A 81 -12.23 0.09 -2.49
N THR A 82 -12.54 -0.33 -3.70
CA THR A 82 -13.90 -0.56 -4.18
C THR A 82 -14.02 -1.94 -4.82
N PRO A 83 -15.24 -2.51 -4.88
CA PRO A 83 -15.45 -3.76 -5.61
C PRO A 83 -15.02 -3.69 -7.09
N ALA A 84 -15.20 -2.53 -7.72
CA ALA A 84 -14.81 -2.33 -9.12
C ALA A 84 -13.29 -2.48 -9.31
N MET A 85 -12.49 -1.98 -8.36
CA MET A 85 -11.03 -2.16 -8.39
C MET A 85 -10.64 -3.63 -8.27
N VAL A 86 -11.33 -4.37 -7.41
CA VAL A 86 -11.10 -5.80 -7.23
C VAL A 86 -11.41 -6.54 -8.52
N ASP A 87 -12.55 -6.25 -9.16
CA ASP A 87 -12.95 -6.89 -10.41
C ASP A 87 -11.98 -6.61 -11.56
N ALA A 88 -11.44 -5.39 -11.63
CA ALA A 88 -10.58 -4.95 -12.72
C ALA A 88 -9.14 -5.47 -12.62
N ALA A 89 -8.67 -5.86 -11.45
CA ALA A 89 -7.30 -6.32 -11.25
C ALA A 89 -7.11 -7.77 -11.69
N ASP A 90 -5.94 -8.08 -12.24
CA ASP A 90 -5.54 -9.45 -12.57
C ASP A 90 -4.93 -10.17 -11.37
N LEU A 91 -4.26 -9.42 -10.50
CA LEU A 91 -3.68 -9.92 -9.26
C LEU A 91 -3.89 -8.87 -8.18
N ILE A 92 -4.33 -9.30 -7.00
CA ILE A 92 -4.53 -8.42 -5.84
C ILE A 92 -3.63 -8.91 -4.72
N VAL A 93 -2.74 -8.05 -4.27
CA VAL A 93 -1.84 -8.30 -3.15
C VAL A 93 -2.35 -7.53 -1.95
N VAL A 94 -2.86 -8.23 -0.95
CA VAL A 94 -3.41 -7.60 0.25
C VAL A 94 -2.39 -7.69 1.38
N ILE A 95 -2.04 -6.54 1.92
CA ILE A 95 -1.04 -6.41 2.99
C ILE A 95 -1.70 -5.96 4.30
N ALA A 96 -3.03 -5.86 4.30
CA ALA A 96 -3.82 -5.53 5.49
C ALA A 96 -4.16 -6.78 6.28
N GLU A 97 -4.39 -6.63 7.58
CA GLU A 97 -4.80 -7.72 8.47
C GLU A 97 -6.13 -8.33 8.00
N LYS A 98 -6.22 -9.67 7.99
CA LYS A 98 -7.36 -10.39 7.41
C LYS A 98 -8.70 -10.04 8.08
N GLU A 99 -8.70 -9.78 9.37
CA GLU A 99 -9.91 -9.41 10.10
C GLU A 99 -10.50 -8.05 9.68
N ARG A 100 -9.74 -7.27 8.92
CA ARG A 100 -10.18 -5.96 8.40
C ARG A 100 -10.69 -6.02 6.96
N TRP A 101 -10.60 -7.19 6.31
CA TRP A 101 -10.99 -7.30 4.91
C TRP A 101 -12.50 -7.18 4.75
N PRO A 102 -12.98 -6.41 3.76
CA PRO A 102 -14.41 -6.39 3.44
C PRO A 102 -14.85 -7.74 2.87
N ALA A 103 -16.17 -8.01 2.92
CA ALA A 103 -16.73 -9.29 2.49
C ALA A 103 -16.42 -9.61 1.03
N TYR A 104 -16.30 -8.61 0.16
CA TYR A 104 -16.01 -8.82 -1.25
C TYR A 104 -14.54 -9.13 -1.54
N LEU A 105 -13.68 -9.17 -0.54
CA LEU A 105 -12.25 -9.45 -0.68
C LEU A 105 -11.91 -10.70 0.12
N GLN A 106 -11.61 -11.80 -0.56
CA GLN A 106 -11.30 -13.07 0.09
C GLN A 106 -10.06 -13.70 -0.54
N GLU A 107 -9.22 -14.29 0.29
CA GLU A 107 -7.99 -14.95 -0.14
C GLU A 107 -8.30 -16.14 -1.04
N GLY A 108 -7.50 -16.29 -2.11
CA GLY A 108 -7.66 -17.37 -3.08
C GLY A 108 -7.83 -16.81 -4.50
N GLY A 109 -7.66 -17.65 -5.51
CA GLY A 109 -7.69 -17.21 -6.89
C GLY A 109 -6.65 -16.14 -7.17
N LYS A 110 -7.10 -14.95 -7.58
CA LYS A 110 -6.20 -13.82 -7.86
C LYS A 110 -5.83 -12.98 -6.64
N VAL A 111 -6.32 -13.33 -5.45
CA VAL A 111 -6.07 -12.58 -4.21
C VAL A 111 -5.05 -13.31 -3.35
N VAL A 112 -3.92 -12.66 -3.11
CA VAL A 112 -2.86 -13.20 -2.25
C VAL A 112 -2.66 -12.28 -1.04
N PHE A 113 -2.23 -12.87 0.07
CA PHE A 113 -1.99 -12.14 1.32
C PHE A 113 -0.51 -12.09 1.65
N TRP A 114 0.01 -10.89 1.91
CA TRP A 114 1.34 -10.72 2.48
C TRP A 114 1.20 -10.31 3.95
N ASP A 115 1.68 -11.18 4.84
CA ASP A 115 1.64 -10.94 6.28
C ASP A 115 2.78 -10.03 6.70
N ILE A 116 2.55 -8.72 6.59
CA ILE A 116 3.53 -7.67 6.95
C ILE A 116 2.83 -6.72 7.94
N PRO A 117 3.41 -6.47 9.12
CA PRO A 117 2.76 -5.68 10.15
C PRO A 117 2.58 -4.21 9.74
N ASP A 118 1.60 -3.56 10.38
CA ASP A 118 1.37 -2.12 10.23
C ASP A 118 2.42 -1.36 11.05
N GLY A 119 3.03 -0.34 10.43
CA GLY A 119 4.00 0.52 11.09
C GLY A 119 3.39 1.70 11.84
N ALA A 120 2.07 1.91 11.77
CA ALA A 120 1.41 3.04 12.40
C ALA A 120 1.65 3.05 13.92
N GLY A 121 2.08 4.21 14.44
CA GLY A 121 2.37 4.35 15.87
C GLY A 121 3.68 3.73 16.35
N GLN A 122 4.47 3.15 15.44
CA GLN A 122 5.74 2.51 15.75
C GLN A 122 6.92 3.46 15.53
N ASP A 123 8.09 3.10 16.05
CA ASP A 123 9.30 3.90 15.86
C ASP A 123 9.89 3.73 14.45
N ASP A 124 10.90 4.53 14.12
CA ASP A 124 11.52 4.55 12.81
C ASP A 124 12.14 3.18 12.44
N ALA A 125 12.76 2.51 13.40
CA ALA A 125 13.39 1.21 13.15
C ALA A 125 12.34 0.16 12.75
N PHE A 126 11.21 0.14 13.43
CA PHE A 126 10.10 -0.76 13.10
C PHE A 126 9.53 -0.45 11.71
N VAL A 127 9.30 0.83 11.43
CA VAL A 127 8.75 1.28 10.12
C VAL A 127 9.72 0.94 8.99
N TYR A 128 11.02 1.11 9.21
CA TYR A 128 12.03 0.74 8.20
C TYR A 128 12.06 -0.77 7.95
N ASP A 129 11.85 -1.57 8.98
CA ASP A 129 11.74 -3.02 8.81
C ASP A 129 10.51 -3.39 7.97
N VAL A 130 9.36 -2.76 8.21
CA VAL A 130 8.16 -2.92 7.38
C VAL A 130 8.47 -2.55 5.92
N PHE A 131 9.10 -1.40 5.70
CA PHE A 131 9.54 -0.96 4.38
C PHE A 131 10.39 -2.03 3.69
N THR A 132 11.36 -2.60 4.40
CA THR A 132 12.25 -3.63 3.87
C THR A 132 11.49 -4.92 3.54
N GLN A 133 10.55 -5.34 4.38
CA GLN A 133 9.74 -6.53 4.13
C GLN A 133 8.90 -6.37 2.86
N VAL A 134 8.25 -5.23 2.68
CA VAL A 134 7.48 -4.94 1.46
C VAL A 134 8.39 -4.99 0.24
N ARG A 135 9.55 -4.35 0.33
CA ARG A 135 10.51 -4.31 -0.77
C ARG A 135 10.94 -5.71 -1.22
N ARG A 136 11.26 -6.59 -0.28
CA ARG A 136 11.64 -7.98 -0.58
C ARG A 136 10.52 -8.75 -1.26
N ARG A 137 9.30 -8.58 -0.79
CA ARG A 137 8.14 -9.25 -1.40
C ARG A 137 7.90 -8.76 -2.84
N VAL A 138 8.04 -7.46 -3.08
CA VAL A 138 7.91 -6.91 -4.44
C VAL A 138 8.98 -7.50 -5.36
N GLU A 139 10.23 -7.60 -4.90
CA GLU A 139 11.31 -8.21 -5.69
C GLU A 139 10.98 -9.66 -6.06
N GLN A 140 10.46 -10.43 -5.10
CA GLN A 140 10.02 -11.81 -5.35
C GLN A 140 8.88 -11.86 -6.35
N LEU A 141 7.89 -11.00 -6.22
CA LEU A 141 6.76 -10.93 -7.14
C LEU A 141 7.20 -10.64 -8.58
N VAL A 142 8.06 -9.65 -8.75
CA VAL A 142 8.59 -9.30 -10.08
C VAL A 142 9.34 -10.47 -10.69
N ALA A 143 10.13 -11.20 -9.89
CA ALA A 143 10.83 -12.38 -10.36
C ALA A 143 9.88 -13.50 -10.82
N GLU A 144 8.71 -13.63 -10.18
CA GLU A 144 7.71 -14.66 -10.50
C GLU A 144 6.88 -14.33 -11.74
N ILE A 145 6.53 -13.07 -11.94
CA ILE A 145 5.61 -12.69 -13.02
C ILE A 145 6.32 -12.09 -14.25
N GLY A 146 7.57 -11.78 -14.14
CA GLY A 146 8.35 -11.15 -15.20
C GLY A 146 8.24 -9.64 -15.22
#